data_c9b30061ba7a54f19cf828fdf9e4ad2a
#
_entry.id   c9b30061ba7a54f19cf828fdf9e4ad2a
#
_cell.length_a   1.000
_cell.length_b   1.000
_cell.length_c   1.000
_cell.angle_alpha   90.00
_cell.angle_beta   90.00
_cell.angle_gamma   90.00
#
_symmetry.space_group_name_H-M   'P 1'
#
loop_
_entity.id
_entity.type
_entity.pdbx_description
1 polymer ?
#
loop_
_entity_poly.entity_id
_entity_poly.type
_entity_poly.pdbx_seq_one_letter_code
_entity_poly.pdbx_strand_id
1 'polypeptide(L)'
;MSIRENIAEIRRRIDEVARETGRTGADITLVGASKMNDAAACQEAIAAGIDVLGENRVQEMVTKLAENAYDGAPLHFIGHLQRNKVKQVVGKAALIQSAGSVELLDEIEKQAEKLDIVQDILLEVNIGGEAAKSGFAPEAVEAAAAHAKELSHVRVRGLMTIPPAGAARDENMVYFEKVHALYVDINRKMYNNGLDYLSMGMSGDFADAIRAGSNMVRVGTAIFGARDYTK
;
A
#
# COMPACT_ATOMS: atom_id res chain seq x y z
N MET A 1 -21.77 1.06 13.36
CA MET A 1 -21.95 0.81 11.92
C MET A 1 -21.23 -0.49 11.58
N SER A 2 -21.81 -1.32 10.73
CA SER A 2 -21.20 -2.55 10.23
C SER A 2 -20.04 -2.26 9.27
N ILE A 3 -19.18 -3.25 9.01
CA ILE A 3 -18.10 -3.15 8.01
C ILE A 3 -18.67 -2.74 6.64
N ARG A 4 -19.81 -3.31 6.26
CA ARG A 4 -20.53 -2.98 5.01
C ARG A 4 -20.93 -1.49 4.95
N GLU A 5 -21.53 -0.95 6.00
CA GLU A 5 -21.94 0.45 6.06
C GLU A 5 -20.73 1.39 6.02
N ASN A 6 -19.65 1.02 6.72
CA ASN A 6 -18.41 1.75 6.73
C ASN A 6 -17.76 1.82 5.33
N ILE A 7 -17.69 0.68 4.63
CA ILE A 7 -17.15 0.62 3.26
C ILE A 7 -18.00 1.47 2.32
N ALA A 8 -19.33 1.38 2.40
CA ALA A 8 -20.23 2.18 1.57
C ALA A 8 -20.00 3.70 1.79
N GLU A 9 -19.88 4.14 3.04
CA GLU A 9 -19.61 5.55 3.37
C GLU A 9 -18.22 5.99 2.88
N ILE A 10 -17.18 5.16 3.03
CA ILE A 10 -15.84 5.47 2.53
C ILE A 10 -15.84 5.57 1.01
N ARG A 11 -16.52 4.66 0.30
CA ARG A 11 -16.66 4.72 -1.15
C ARG A 11 -17.34 5.99 -1.62
N ARG A 12 -18.43 6.38 -0.96
CA ARG A 12 -19.12 7.66 -1.25
C ARG A 12 -18.15 8.84 -1.13
N ARG A 13 -17.39 8.91 -0.04
CA ARG A 13 -16.39 9.98 0.19
C ARG A 13 -15.25 9.94 -0.83
N ILE A 14 -14.77 8.74 -1.18
CA ILE A 14 -13.74 8.57 -2.23
C ILE A 14 -14.27 9.12 -3.56
N ASP A 15 -15.50 8.78 -3.95
CA ASP A 15 -16.10 9.23 -5.21
C ASP A 15 -16.29 10.76 -5.22
N GLU A 16 -16.74 11.34 -4.12
CA GLU A 16 -16.88 12.80 -3.98
C GLU A 16 -15.54 13.51 -4.20
N VAL A 17 -14.49 13.07 -3.51
CA VAL A 17 -13.16 13.68 -3.61
C VAL A 17 -12.48 13.40 -4.97
N ALA A 18 -12.66 12.22 -5.53
CA ALA A 18 -12.13 11.89 -6.85
C ALA A 18 -12.70 12.83 -7.93
N ARG A 19 -14.01 13.15 -7.87
CA ARG A 19 -14.66 14.09 -8.79
C ARG A 19 -14.08 15.51 -8.71
N GLU A 20 -13.65 15.97 -7.53
CA GLU A 20 -12.95 17.27 -7.38
C GLU A 20 -11.68 17.33 -8.22
N THR A 21 -11.07 16.17 -8.53
CA THR A 21 -9.82 16.04 -9.31
C THR A 21 -10.04 15.57 -10.75
N GLY A 22 -11.31 15.56 -11.23
CA GLY A 22 -11.65 15.09 -12.57
C GLY A 22 -11.61 13.57 -12.75
N ARG A 23 -11.53 12.80 -11.66
CA ARG A 23 -11.55 11.32 -11.61
C ARG A 23 -12.89 10.81 -11.08
N THR A 24 -13.05 9.50 -11.00
CA THR A 24 -14.18 8.81 -10.38
C THR A 24 -13.70 7.93 -9.23
N GLY A 25 -14.61 7.48 -8.39
CA GLY A 25 -14.28 6.51 -7.32
C GLY A 25 -13.70 5.18 -7.84
N ALA A 26 -14.00 4.82 -9.10
CA ALA A 26 -13.45 3.63 -9.75
C ALA A 26 -11.95 3.76 -10.08
N ASP A 27 -11.42 4.97 -10.16
CA ASP A 27 -10.00 5.25 -10.38
C ASP A 27 -9.17 5.14 -9.10
N ILE A 28 -9.82 4.89 -7.96
CA ILE A 28 -9.18 4.84 -6.64
C ILE A 28 -9.34 3.45 -6.03
N THR A 29 -8.23 2.74 -5.86
CA THR A 29 -8.20 1.44 -5.18
C THR A 29 -8.33 1.63 -3.67
N LEU A 30 -9.33 0.99 -3.07
CA LEU A 30 -9.52 0.96 -1.62
C LEU A 30 -8.91 -0.31 -1.02
N VAL A 31 -7.80 -0.15 -0.29
CA VAL A 31 -7.18 -1.22 0.48
C VAL A 31 -7.73 -1.19 1.91
N GLY A 32 -8.40 -2.27 2.30
CA GLY A 32 -8.84 -2.49 3.68
C GLY A 32 -7.69 -3.02 4.54
N ALA A 33 -7.12 -2.19 5.42
CA ALA A 33 -6.04 -2.60 6.33
C ALA A 33 -6.58 -3.48 7.45
N SER A 34 -6.57 -4.81 7.24
CA SER A 34 -7.24 -5.82 8.05
C SER A 34 -6.46 -6.28 9.29
N LYS A 35 -5.32 -5.66 9.57
CA LYS A 35 -4.52 -5.98 10.76
C LYS A 35 -5.35 -6.01 12.04
N MET A 36 -5.10 -7.01 12.91
CA MET A 36 -5.82 -7.24 14.18
C MET A 36 -7.33 -7.55 14.03
N ASN A 37 -7.79 -7.86 12.83
CA ASN A 37 -9.14 -8.35 12.57
C ASN A 37 -9.08 -9.81 12.15
N ASP A 38 -10.11 -10.57 12.44
CA ASP A 38 -10.19 -12.00 12.15
C ASP A 38 -10.58 -12.28 10.68
N ALA A 39 -10.60 -13.57 10.31
CA ALA A 39 -10.98 -14.01 8.98
C ALA A 39 -12.44 -13.65 8.64
N ALA A 40 -13.34 -13.67 9.62
CA ALA A 40 -14.75 -13.32 9.41
C ALA A 40 -14.91 -11.85 9.02
N ALA A 41 -14.18 -10.94 9.67
CA ALA A 41 -14.17 -9.52 9.32
C ALA A 41 -13.59 -9.28 7.93
N CYS A 42 -12.55 -10.03 7.53
CA CYS A 42 -12.00 -9.97 6.17
C CYS A 42 -13.05 -10.40 5.14
N GLN A 43 -13.73 -11.51 5.37
CA GLN A 43 -14.77 -12.02 4.48
C GLN A 43 -16.00 -11.08 4.41
N GLU A 44 -16.37 -10.43 5.52
CA GLU A 44 -17.42 -9.39 5.51
C GLU A 44 -17.00 -8.19 4.64
N ALA A 45 -15.74 -7.76 4.71
CA ALA A 45 -15.23 -6.68 3.89
C ALA A 45 -15.21 -7.05 2.40
N ILE A 46 -14.84 -8.30 2.06
CA ILE A 46 -14.88 -8.82 0.68
C ILE A 46 -16.32 -8.82 0.16
N ALA A 47 -17.27 -9.36 0.94
CA ALA A 47 -18.69 -9.39 0.59
C ALA A 47 -19.31 -7.98 0.48
N ALA A 48 -18.69 -6.98 1.11
CA ALA A 48 -19.08 -5.57 1.02
C ALA A 48 -18.43 -4.82 -0.16
N GLY A 49 -17.56 -5.47 -0.96
CA GLY A 49 -16.97 -4.90 -2.16
C GLY A 49 -15.68 -4.12 -1.91
N ILE A 50 -14.85 -4.54 -0.95
CA ILE A 50 -13.48 -4.04 -0.84
C ILE A 50 -12.66 -4.47 -2.07
N ASP A 51 -11.76 -3.62 -2.59
CA ASP A 51 -10.94 -3.99 -3.74
C ASP A 51 -9.80 -4.91 -3.34
N VAL A 52 -9.17 -4.64 -2.19
CA VAL A 52 -7.94 -5.28 -1.72
C VAL A 52 -7.96 -5.38 -0.21
N LEU A 53 -7.43 -6.46 0.35
CA LEU A 53 -7.10 -6.54 1.77
C LEU A 53 -5.61 -6.32 1.98
N GLY A 54 -5.24 -5.60 3.05
CA GLY A 54 -3.86 -5.25 3.35
C GLY A 54 -3.44 -5.73 4.74
N GLU A 55 -2.27 -6.40 4.81
CA GLU A 55 -1.69 -6.86 6.07
C GLU A 55 -0.37 -6.19 6.43
N ASN A 56 -0.19 -5.97 7.72
CA ASN A 56 0.99 -5.31 8.26
C ASN A 56 2.01 -6.27 8.89
N ARG A 57 1.58 -7.46 9.29
CA ARG A 57 2.42 -8.45 10.01
C ARG A 57 2.40 -9.78 9.30
N VAL A 58 3.60 -10.32 9.04
CA VAL A 58 3.74 -11.59 8.31
C VAL A 58 3.07 -12.76 9.03
N GLN A 59 3.21 -12.84 10.37
CA GLN A 59 2.57 -13.90 11.15
C GLN A 59 1.05 -13.88 10.98
N GLU A 60 0.44 -12.69 11.11
CA GLU A 60 -1.00 -12.50 10.99
C GLU A 60 -1.47 -12.86 9.57
N MET A 61 -0.72 -12.42 8.56
CA MET A 61 -0.96 -12.78 7.16
C MET A 61 -0.97 -14.29 6.95
N VAL A 62 0.05 -15.00 7.47
CA VAL A 62 0.16 -16.46 7.30
C VAL A 62 -0.98 -17.20 7.99
N THR A 63 -1.36 -16.80 9.20
CA THR A 63 -2.50 -17.39 9.93
C THR A 63 -3.79 -17.21 9.14
N LYS A 64 -4.08 -16.01 8.71
CA LYS A 64 -5.31 -15.69 7.94
C LYS A 64 -5.35 -16.36 6.56
N LEU A 65 -4.19 -16.54 5.90
CA LEU A 65 -4.13 -17.34 4.68
C LEU A 65 -4.55 -18.79 4.91
N ALA A 66 -4.14 -19.38 6.04
CA ALA A 66 -4.54 -20.74 6.41
C ALA A 66 -6.04 -20.86 6.74
N GLU A 67 -6.68 -19.74 7.09
CA GLU A 67 -8.11 -19.61 7.37
C GLU A 67 -8.94 -19.18 6.13
N ASN A 68 -8.31 -19.08 4.96
CA ASN A 68 -8.93 -18.59 3.72
C ASN A 68 -9.55 -17.18 3.84
N ALA A 69 -8.99 -16.33 4.71
CA ALA A 69 -9.53 -15.03 5.05
C ALA A 69 -9.57 -14.05 3.84
N TYR A 70 -8.75 -14.29 2.83
CA TYR A 70 -8.61 -13.41 1.65
C TYR A 70 -9.25 -13.98 0.39
N ASP A 71 -9.97 -15.10 0.47
CA ASP A 71 -10.59 -15.71 -0.69
C ASP A 71 -11.67 -14.78 -1.28
N GLY A 72 -11.45 -14.37 -2.53
CA GLY A 72 -12.31 -13.42 -3.25
C GLY A 72 -11.79 -11.99 -3.38
N ALA A 73 -10.66 -11.65 -2.76
CA ALA A 73 -9.97 -10.37 -2.98
C ALA A 73 -8.44 -10.54 -2.97
N PRO A 74 -7.68 -9.74 -3.74
CA PRO A 74 -6.23 -9.74 -3.67
C PRO A 74 -5.73 -9.28 -2.29
N LEU A 75 -4.61 -9.87 -1.87
CA LEU A 75 -3.90 -9.50 -0.65
C LEU A 75 -2.68 -8.64 -0.98
N HIS A 76 -2.54 -7.49 -0.33
CA HIS A 76 -1.32 -6.68 -0.34
C HIS A 76 -0.61 -6.76 1.00
N PHE A 77 0.72 -6.82 0.98
CA PHE A 77 1.52 -6.61 2.18
C PHE A 77 1.88 -5.12 2.28
N ILE A 78 1.44 -4.47 3.35
CA ILE A 78 1.52 -3.00 3.52
C ILE A 78 2.30 -2.56 4.77
N GLY A 79 2.85 -3.50 5.55
CA GLY A 79 3.64 -3.22 6.74
C GLY A 79 5.14 -3.36 6.49
N HIS A 80 5.96 -3.00 7.49
CA HIS A 80 7.40 -3.18 7.39
C HIS A 80 7.78 -4.66 7.20
N LEU A 81 8.45 -4.96 6.09
CA LEU A 81 8.87 -6.32 5.74
C LEU A 81 10.33 -6.55 6.11
N GLN A 82 10.56 -7.38 7.12
CA GLN A 82 11.90 -7.82 7.48
C GLN A 82 12.43 -8.85 6.46
N ARG A 83 13.70 -8.76 6.07
CA ARG A 83 14.32 -9.65 5.08
C ARG A 83 14.14 -11.15 5.38
N ASN A 84 14.30 -11.55 6.65
CA ASN A 84 14.14 -12.94 7.06
C ASN A 84 12.70 -13.49 6.95
N LYS A 85 11.73 -12.62 6.66
CA LYS A 85 10.30 -12.95 6.49
C LYS A 85 9.85 -12.93 5.03
N VAL A 86 10.65 -12.40 4.11
CA VAL A 86 10.32 -12.24 2.68
C VAL A 86 9.78 -13.53 2.06
N LYS A 87 10.40 -14.69 2.33
CA LYS A 87 9.97 -16.02 1.85
C LYS A 87 8.53 -16.40 2.23
N GLN A 88 7.96 -15.75 3.24
CA GLN A 88 6.59 -16.02 3.69
C GLN A 88 5.56 -15.11 2.99
N VAL A 89 6.02 -14.07 2.27
CA VAL A 89 5.18 -13.04 1.64
C VAL A 89 5.21 -13.16 0.12
N VAL A 90 6.39 -13.35 -0.47
CA VAL A 90 6.58 -13.50 -1.93
C VAL A 90 5.74 -14.67 -2.45
N GLY A 91 5.00 -14.42 -3.54
CA GLY A 91 4.08 -15.37 -4.17
C GLY A 91 2.75 -15.55 -3.43
N LYS A 92 2.56 -14.91 -2.26
CA LYS A 92 1.30 -14.94 -1.50
C LYS A 92 0.60 -13.60 -1.49
N ALA A 93 1.36 -12.50 -1.38
CA ALA A 93 0.83 -11.16 -1.57
C ALA A 93 0.89 -10.82 -3.07
N ALA A 94 -0.23 -10.33 -3.61
CA ALA A 94 -0.29 -9.86 -4.99
C ALA A 94 0.60 -8.63 -5.20
N LEU A 95 0.77 -7.80 -4.16
CA LEU A 95 1.60 -6.61 -4.18
C LEU A 95 2.27 -6.41 -2.81
N ILE A 96 3.59 -6.19 -2.80
CA ILE A 96 4.33 -5.75 -1.62
C ILE A 96 4.52 -4.24 -1.71
N GLN A 97 3.84 -3.46 -0.86
CA GLN A 97 3.87 -1.99 -0.94
C GLN A 97 5.05 -1.35 -0.19
N SER A 98 5.79 -2.13 0.58
CA SER A 98 6.80 -1.65 1.53
C SER A 98 8.24 -2.06 1.15
N ALA A 99 8.58 -2.07 -0.14
CA ALA A 99 9.94 -2.31 -0.59
C ALA A 99 10.79 -1.04 -0.35
N GLY A 100 11.45 -0.97 0.80
CA GLY A 100 12.07 0.25 1.33
C GLY A 100 13.59 0.25 1.42
N SER A 101 14.28 -0.78 0.90
CA SER A 101 15.75 -0.79 0.80
C SER A 101 16.24 -1.70 -0.33
N VAL A 102 17.46 -1.47 -0.80
CA VAL A 102 18.10 -2.30 -1.86
C VAL A 102 18.23 -3.76 -1.40
N GLU A 103 18.64 -3.98 -0.17
CA GLU A 103 18.79 -5.33 0.38
C GLU A 103 17.45 -6.08 0.49
N LEU A 104 16.35 -5.35 0.62
CA LEU A 104 15.02 -5.93 0.60
C LEU A 104 14.58 -6.27 -0.83
N LEU A 105 14.88 -5.41 -1.81
CA LEU A 105 14.66 -5.68 -3.23
C LEU A 105 15.39 -6.95 -3.67
N ASP A 106 16.68 -7.09 -3.32
CA ASP A 106 17.49 -8.25 -3.64
C ASP A 106 16.95 -9.53 -3.00
N GLU A 107 16.46 -9.47 -1.76
CA GLU A 107 15.85 -10.62 -1.11
C GLU A 107 14.51 -11.00 -1.73
N ILE A 108 13.70 -10.01 -2.15
CA ILE A 108 12.45 -10.28 -2.90
C ILE A 108 12.77 -10.96 -4.23
N GLU A 109 13.71 -10.43 -5.00
CA GLU A 109 14.20 -11.03 -6.25
C GLU A 109 14.58 -12.49 -6.04
N LYS A 110 15.49 -12.77 -5.09
CA LYS A 110 15.95 -14.10 -4.76
C LYS A 110 14.85 -15.08 -4.38
N GLN A 111 13.80 -14.63 -3.68
CA GLN A 111 12.71 -15.51 -3.30
C GLN A 111 11.70 -15.68 -4.45
N ALA A 112 11.49 -14.67 -5.28
CA ALA A 112 10.65 -14.73 -6.47
C ALA A 112 11.28 -15.65 -7.55
N GLU A 113 12.58 -15.54 -7.77
CA GLU A 113 13.36 -16.45 -8.65
C GLU A 113 13.16 -17.92 -8.28
N LYS A 114 13.25 -18.26 -6.98
CA LYS A 114 13.05 -19.65 -6.52
C LYS A 114 11.65 -20.20 -6.80
N LEU A 115 10.67 -19.32 -6.94
CA LEU A 115 9.29 -19.68 -7.24
C LEU A 115 8.96 -19.56 -8.73
N ASP A 116 9.92 -19.10 -9.54
CA ASP A 116 9.76 -18.81 -10.98
C ASP A 116 8.56 -17.86 -11.24
N ILE A 117 8.47 -16.78 -10.46
CA ILE A 117 7.43 -15.77 -10.56
C ILE A 117 8.01 -14.36 -10.63
N VAL A 118 7.22 -13.40 -11.10
CA VAL A 118 7.51 -11.97 -10.98
C VAL A 118 6.66 -11.38 -9.86
N GLN A 119 7.30 -10.85 -8.82
CA GLN A 119 6.64 -10.22 -7.69
C GLN A 119 6.42 -8.73 -7.94
N ASP A 120 5.17 -8.28 -7.90
CA ASP A 120 4.83 -6.86 -7.95
C ASP A 120 5.17 -6.16 -6.64
N ILE A 121 5.76 -4.96 -6.74
CA ILE A 121 6.15 -4.15 -5.58
C ILE A 121 5.83 -2.67 -5.79
N LEU A 122 5.73 -1.92 -4.67
CA LEU A 122 5.88 -0.46 -4.65
C LEU A 122 7.17 -0.11 -3.91
N LEU A 123 7.88 0.90 -4.39
CA LEU A 123 9.00 1.47 -3.65
C LEU A 123 8.46 2.35 -2.53
N GLU A 124 8.83 2.06 -1.29
CA GLU A 124 8.43 2.84 -0.11
C GLU A 124 9.31 4.09 0.01
N VAL A 125 8.69 5.26 0.09
CA VAL A 125 9.36 6.56 0.23
C VAL A 125 9.23 7.08 1.66
N ASN A 126 10.35 7.29 2.34
CA ASN A 126 10.42 7.95 3.64
C ASN A 126 10.44 9.47 3.44
N ILE A 127 9.27 10.03 3.15
CA ILE A 127 9.14 11.45 2.80
C ILE A 127 9.42 12.39 3.97
N GLY A 128 9.27 11.92 5.20
CA GLY A 128 9.52 12.70 6.40
C GLY A 128 10.98 12.70 6.86
N GLY A 129 11.84 11.87 6.28
CA GLY A 129 13.26 11.76 6.67
C GLY A 129 13.45 11.21 8.09
N GLU A 130 12.47 10.49 8.65
CA GLU A 130 12.55 9.93 10.01
C GLU A 130 13.49 8.72 10.02
N ALA A 131 14.62 8.80 10.71
CA ALA A 131 15.63 7.72 10.76
C ALA A 131 15.10 6.38 11.30
N ALA A 132 14.03 6.40 12.07
CA ALA A 132 13.39 5.20 12.62
C ALA A 132 12.38 4.53 11.67
N LYS A 133 12.07 5.15 10.53
CA LYS A 133 11.13 4.60 9.53
C LYS A 133 11.86 3.94 8.37
N SER A 134 11.23 2.90 7.81
CA SER A 134 11.62 2.30 6.53
C SER A 134 11.33 3.23 5.36
N GLY A 135 11.87 2.89 4.22
CA GLY A 135 11.67 3.60 2.96
C GLY A 135 12.92 4.32 2.49
N PHE A 136 13.02 4.48 1.19
CA PHE A 136 14.09 5.24 0.54
C PHE A 136 13.91 6.74 0.82
N ALA A 137 15.00 7.45 1.07
CA ALA A 137 14.99 8.91 1.02
C ALA A 137 14.54 9.36 -0.39
N PRO A 138 13.80 10.49 -0.52
CA PRO A 138 13.28 10.92 -1.82
C PRO A 138 14.33 10.98 -2.93
N GLU A 139 15.52 11.46 -2.61
CA GLU A 139 16.68 11.56 -3.51
C GLU A 139 17.28 10.21 -3.92
N ALA A 140 17.01 9.15 -3.17
CA ALA A 140 17.50 7.79 -3.44
C ALA A 140 16.51 6.95 -4.28
N VAL A 141 15.27 7.41 -4.46
CA VAL A 141 14.21 6.61 -5.12
C VAL A 141 14.53 6.35 -6.60
N GLU A 142 15.14 7.31 -7.31
CA GLU A 142 15.53 7.12 -8.72
C GLU A 142 16.60 6.02 -8.85
N ALA A 143 17.60 6.01 -7.97
CA ALA A 143 18.62 4.96 -7.95
C ALA A 143 18.03 3.59 -7.55
N ALA A 144 17.09 3.57 -6.60
CA ALA A 144 16.37 2.34 -6.22
C ALA A 144 15.52 1.79 -7.38
N ALA A 145 14.85 2.66 -8.11
CA ALA A 145 14.08 2.30 -9.30
C ALA A 145 14.97 1.76 -10.42
N ALA A 146 16.16 2.36 -10.63
CA ALA A 146 17.14 1.87 -11.58
C ALA A 146 17.64 0.47 -11.19
N HIS A 147 17.99 0.26 -9.92
CA HIS A 147 18.37 -1.06 -9.42
C HIS A 147 17.25 -2.09 -9.60
N ALA A 148 16.02 -1.76 -9.24
CA ALA A 148 14.89 -2.67 -9.38
C ALA A 148 14.61 -3.07 -10.84
N LYS A 149 14.93 -2.25 -11.81
CA LYS A 149 14.80 -2.58 -13.26
C LYS A 149 15.79 -3.61 -13.74
N GLU A 150 16.92 -3.80 -13.07
CA GLU A 150 17.91 -4.84 -13.38
C GLU A 150 17.50 -6.22 -12.83
N LEU A 151 16.49 -6.27 -11.94
CA LEU A 151 15.97 -7.49 -11.35
C LEU A 151 14.91 -8.13 -12.28
N SER A 152 15.05 -9.43 -12.53
CA SER A 152 14.21 -10.14 -13.51
C SER A 152 12.88 -10.63 -12.91
N HIS A 153 12.82 -10.81 -11.59
CA HIS A 153 11.66 -11.36 -10.87
C HIS A 153 11.00 -10.35 -9.93
N VAL A 154 11.33 -9.06 -10.09
CA VAL A 154 10.66 -7.94 -9.41
C VAL A 154 10.10 -6.98 -10.44
N ARG A 155 8.86 -6.55 -10.24
CA ARG A 155 8.22 -5.53 -11.07
C ARG A 155 7.74 -4.36 -10.23
N VAL A 156 8.32 -3.18 -10.45
CA VAL A 156 7.87 -1.94 -9.80
C VAL A 156 6.57 -1.49 -10.44
N ARG A 157 5.52 -1.33 -9.62
CA ARG A 157 4.20 -0.87 -10.04
C ARG A 157 3.90 0.56 -9.58
N GLY A 158 4.78 1.17 -8.79
CA GLY A 158 4.58 2.53 -8.31
C GLY A 158 5.33 2.84 -7.03
N LEU A 159 4.85 3.89 -6.34
CA LEU A 159 5.40 4.36 -5.08
C LEU A 159 4.38 4.23 -3.94
N MET A 160 4.89 4.09 -2.71
CA MET A 160 4.09 4.14 -1.48
C MET A 160 4.73 5.09 -0.48
N THR A 161 3.93 5.80 0.29
CA THR A 161 4.42 6.57 1.44
C THR A 161 3.44 6.59 2.60
N ILE A 162 4.00 6.78 3.80
CA ILE A 162 3.28 7.10 5.03
C ILE A 162 3.92 8.35 5.63
N PRO A 163 3.26 9.51 5.59
CA PRO A 163 3.77 10.74 6.21
C PRO A 163 4.10 10.57 7.69
N PRO A 164 4.88 11.48 8.30
CA PRO A 164 5.15 11.48 9.73
C PRO A 164 3.87 11.44 10.56
N ALA A 165 3.89 10.60 11.62
CA ALA A 165 2.75 10.52 12.52
C ALA A 165 2.58 11.84 13.29
N GLY A 166 1.34 12.37 13.35
CA GLY A 166 1.04 13.62 14.05
C GLY A 166 1.36 14.89 13.28
N ALA A 167 1.79 14.79 12.03
CA ALA A 167 1.91 15.96 11.16
C ALA A 167 0.55 16.67 11.02
N ALA A 168 0.56 18.00 11.00
CA ALA A 168 -0.65 18.78 10.75
C ALA A 168 -1.18 18.50 9.34
N ARG A 169 -2.47 18.79 9.12
CA ARG A 169 -3.10 18.54 7.81
C ARG A 169 -2.36 19.20 6.66
N ASP A 170 -1.97 20.45 6.84
CA ASP A 170 -1.25 21.23 5.82
C ASP A 170 0.14 20.65 5.54
N GLU A 171 0.82 20.12 6.55
CA GLU A 171 2.10 19.42 6.39
C GLU A 171 1.92 18.09 5.64
N ASN A 172 0.87 17.33 5.94
CA ASN A 172 0.55 16.10 5.21
C ASN A 172 0.32 16.37 3.73
N MET A 173 -0.37 17.46 3.39
CA MET A 173 -0.60 17.85 2.00
C MET A 173 0.72 18.11 1.28
N VAL A 174 1.65 18.83 1.90
CA VAL A 174 3.00 19.09 1.33
C VAL A 174 3.75 17.77 1.09
N TYR A 175 3.66 16.79 2.01
CA TYR A 175 4.28 15.48 1.81
C TYR A 175 3.65 14.72 0.64
N PHE A 176 2.33 14.71 0.52
CA PHE A 176 1.63 14.04 -0.58
C PHE A 176 1.97 14.65 -1.93
N GLU A 177 2.01 15.99 -2.03
CA GLU A 177 2.40 16.71 -3.25
C GLU A 177 3.84 16.40 -3.68
N LYS A 178 4.78 16.35 -2.72
CA LYS A 178 6.17 15.97 -3.00
C LYS A 178 6.30 14.56 -3.53
N VAL A 179 5.58 13.59 -2.93
CA VAL A 179 5.64 12.19 -3.40
C VAL A 179 4.94 12.04 -4.75
N HIS A 180 3.85 12.78 -5.00
CA HIS A 180 3.21 12.82 -6.31
C HIS A 180 4.15 13.37 -7.39
N ALA A 181 4.84 14.47 -7.12
CA ALA A 181 5.83 15.03 -8.05
C ALA A 181 6.95 14.03 -8.36
N LEU A 182 7.47 13.34 -7.34
CA LEU A 182 8.47 12.28 -7.48
C LEU A 182 7.93 11.11 -8.32
N TYR A 183 6.69 10.68 -8.07
CA TYR A 183 6.02 9.63 -8.84
C TYR A 183 5.91 10.00 -10.33
N VAL A 184 5.43 11.20 -10.63
CA VAL A 184 5.28 11.68 -12.01
C VAL A 184 6.63 11.74 -12.73
N ASP A 185 7.66 12.23 -12.05
CA ASP A 185 9.01 12.35 -12.63
C ASP A 185 9.63 10.98 -12.93
N ILE A 186 9.60 10.05 -11.98
CA ILE A 186 10.14 8.69 -12.15
C ILE A 186 9.32 7.92 -13.18
N ASN A 187 7.99 8.02 -13.15
CA ASN A 187 7.11 7.35 -14.10
C ASN A 187 7.42 7.77 -15.54
N ARG A 188 7.57 9.07 -15.76
CA ARG A 188 7.93 9.61 -17.09
C ARG A 188 9.34 9.20 -17.52
N LYS A 189 10.34 9.40 -16.66
CA LYS A 189 11.76 9.20 -17.00
C LYS A 189 12.15 7.74 -17.17
N MET A 190 11.61 6.87 -16.33
CA MET A 190 12.11 5.51 -16.18
C MET A 190 11.13 4.44 -16.66
N TYR A 191 9.83 4.70 -16.58
CA TYR A 191 8.79 3.70 -16.83
C TYR A 191 7.89 4.03 -18.03
N ASN A 192 8.19 5.09 -18.79
CA ASN A 192 7.39 5.51 -19.96
C ASN A 192 5.89 5.66 -19.64
N ASN A 193 5.57 6.21 -18.46
CA ASN A 193 4.22 6.33 -17.90
C ASN A 193 3.51 4.99 -17.65
N GLY A 194 4.25 3.93 -17.39
CA GLY A 194 3.73 2.58 -17.15
C GLY A 194 3.62 2.17 -15.67
N LEU A 195 3.85 3.09 -14.70
CA LEU A 195 3.55 2.82 -13.30
C LEU A 195 2.06 2.99 -13.03
N ASP A 196 1.49 2.06 -12.24
CA ASP A 196 0.04 2.01 -12.01
C ASP A 196 -0.40 2.72 -10.74
N TYR A 197 0.43 2.67 -9.68
CA TYR A 197 -0.03 3.00 -8.33
C TYR A 197 0.79 4.10 -7.66
N LEU A 198 0.07 5.04 -7.08
CA LEU A 198 0.57 5.95 -6.06
C LEU A 198 -0.23 5.69 -4.78
N SER A 199 0.35 4.88 -3.88
CA SER A 199 -0.29 4.45 -2.64
C SER A 199 0.06 5.39 -1.51
N MET A 200 -0.87 6.27 -1.13
CA MET A 200 -0.76 7.17 0.01
C MET A 200 -2.14 7.55 0.54
N GLY A 201 -2.22 7.91 1.82
CA GLY A 201 -3.45 8.22 2.52
C GLY A 201 -4.05 7.05 3.30
N MET A 202 -4.53 7.36 4.50
CA MET A 202 -5.12 6.43 5.46
C MET A 202 -6.48 6.97 5.97
N SER A 203 -7.05 6.34 7.00
CA SER A 203 -8.38 6.69 7.54
C SER A 203 -8.58 8.18 7.84
N GLY A 204 -7.51 8.89 8.25
CA GLY A 204 -7.58 10.31 8.64
C GLY A 204 -7.33 11.31 7.52
N ASP A 205 -6.65 10.89 6.44
CA ASP A 205 -6.08 11.81 5.44
C ASP A 205 -6.25 11.35 3.98
N PHE A 206 -6.98 10.24 3.73
CA PHE A 206 -7.15 9.70 2.37
C PHE A 206 -7.77 10.72 1.40
N ALA A 207 -8.63 11.60 1.88
CA ALA A 207 -9.25 12.63 1.04
C ALA A 207 -8.21 13.61 0.49
N ASP A 208 -7.30 14.06 1.36
CA ASP A 208 -6.23 14.98 0.97
C ASP A 208 -5.18 14.26 0.08
N ALA A 209 -4.89 12.99 0.36
CA ALA A 209 -4.05 12.16 -0.50
C ALA A 209 -4.63 12.00 -1.92
N ILE A 210 -5.95 11.78 -2.05
CA ILE A 210 -6.62 11.71 -3.37
C ILE A 210 -6.51 13.06 -4.09
N ARG A 211 -6.74 14.19 -3.41
CA ARG A 211 -6.56 15.53 -4.00
C ARG A 211 -5.15 15.73 -4.52
N ALA A 212 -4.15 15.24 -3.80
CA ALA A 212 -2.74 15.29 -4.19
C ALA A 212 -2.33 14.24 -5.26
N GLY A 213 -3.27 13.46 -5.80
CA GLY A 213 -3.00 12.54 -6.91
C GLY A 213 -2.92 11.05 -6.54
N SER A 214 -3.12 10.64 -5.28
CA SER A 214 -3.22 9.22 -4.91
C SER A 214 -4.29 8.51 -5.72
N ASN A 215 -4.01 7.27 -6.13
CA ASN A 215 -4.99 6.36 -6.72
C ASN A 215 -5.11 5.03 -5.96
N MET A 216 -4.45 4.93 -4.79
CA MET A 216 -4.60 3.81 -3.87
C MET A 216 -4.55 4.33 -2.42
N VAL A 217 -5.60 4.06 -1.63
CA VAL A 217 -5.70 4.47 -0.24
C VAL A 217 -5.82 3.26 0.69
N ARG A 218 -5.28 3.36 1.91
CA ARG A 218 -5.22 2.25 2.87
C ARG A 218 -6.01 2.60 4.13
N VAL A 219 -7.23 2.10 4.23
CA VAL A 219 -8.17 2.44 5.30
C VAL A 219 -8.36 1.27 6.25
N GLY A 220 -8.10 1.47 7.54
CA GLY A 220 -8.24 0.46 8.58
C GLY A 220 -9.38 0.79 9.54
N THR A 221 -9.12 1.63 10.55
CA THR A 221 -10.08 1.93 11.63
C THR A 221 -11.42 2.47 11.14
N ALA A 222 -11.45 3.17 10.04
CA ALA A 222 -12.72 3.66 9.48
C ALA A 222 -13.56 2.54 8.83
N ILE A 223 -12.96 1.39 8.46
CA ILE A 223 -13.66 0.20 7.95
C ILE A 223 -14.01 -0.73 9.10
N PHE A 224 -12.99 -1.18 9.85
CA PHE A 224 -13.09 -2.27 10.81
C PHE A 224 -13.43 -1.83 12.23
N GLY A 225 -13.47 -0.51 12.49
CA GLY A 225 -13.73 0.05 13.82
C GLY A 225 -12.46 0.28 14.64
N ALA A 226 -12.65 0.78 15.87
CA ALA A 226 -11.56 0.99 16.82
C ALA A 226 -10.94 -0.35 17.24
N ARG A 227 -9.62 -0.36 17.39
CA ARG A 227 -8.87 -1.56 17.77
C ARG A 227 -9.15 -1.96 19.21
N ASP A 228 -9.44 -3.23 19.42
CA ASP A 228 -9.44 -3.84 20.74
C ASP A 228 -8.02 -4.30 21.09
N TYR A 229 -7.32 -3.55 21.95
CA TYR A 229 -5.97 -3.88 22.42
C TYR A 229 -5.98 -4.84 23.63
N THR A 230 -7.16 -5.35 24.03
CA THR A 230 -7.30 -6.24 25.19
C THR A 230 -7.26 -7.72 24.83
N LYS A 231 -7.14 -8.03 23.55
CA LYS A 231 -6.99 -9.40 23.03
C LYS A 231 -5.57 -9.74 22.65
#